data_5613076da080eecab6888782f0c94d89
#
_entry.id   5613076da080eecab6888782f0c94d89
#
_cell.length_a   1.000
_cell.length_b   1.000
_cell.length_c   1.000
_cell.angle_alpha   90.00
_cell.angle_beta   90.00
_cell.angle_gamma   90.00
#
_symmetry.space_group_name_H-M   'P 1'
#
loop_
_entity.id
_entity.type
_entity.pdbx_description
1 polymer ?
#
loop_
_entity_poly.entity_id
_entity_poly.type
_entity_poly.pdbx_seq_one_letter_code
_entity_poly.pdbx_strand_id
1 'polypeptide(L)'
;MLAQPDPLPKSLFKNPKLYTSAALVLVILVVGWTLVSRWLENRAIENRSREERSEKQREQDRITLEQLGGKELAIQNFYAMPGEIRRGQTVQLCYGVANAKTVKLEPQSNPVWPSYSRCVDVTPTKTTTYTLTIADAGGNTKTQTLEVKVR
;
A
#
# COMPACT_ATOMS: atom_id res chain seq x y z
N MET A 1 22.93 2.63 -80.33
CA MET A 1 22.92 1.83 -79.08
C MET A 1 22.01 2.56 -78.10
N LEU A 2 20.76 2.12 -78.01
CA LEU A 2 19.77 2.65 -77.06
C LEU A 2 19.81 1.78 -75.80
N ALA A 3 20.16 2.39 -74.68
CA ALA A 3 20.18 1.73 -73.37
C ALA A 3 18.73 1.45 -72.95
N GLN A 4 18.42 0.15 -72.66
CA GLN A 4 17.17 -0.24 -72.04
C GLN A 4 17.12 0.21 -70.59
N PRO A 5 16.02 0.80 -70.14
CA PRO A 5 15.84 1.10 -68.73
C PRO A 5 15.61 -0.15 -67.91
N ASP A 6 16.29 -0.24 -66.75
CA ASP A 6 16.13 -1.35 -65.78
C ASP A 6 14.69 -1.50 -65.29
N PRO A 7 14.20 -2.72 -65.11
CA PRO A 7 12.83 -2.95 -64.58
C PRO A 7 12.75 -2.52 -63.13
N LEU A 8 11.78 -1.65 -62.84
CA LEU A 8 11.44 -1.22 -61.48
C LEU A 8 11.20 -2.42 -60.54
N PRO A 9 11.64 -2.33 -59.29
CA PRO A 9 11.50 -3.43 -58.34
C PRO A 9 10.01 -3.76 -58.10
N LYS A 10 9.66 -5.04 -58.33
CA LYS A 10 8.32 -5.57 -58.11
C LYS A 10 7.85 -5.29 -56.69
N SER A 11 6.76 -4.55 -56.55
CA SER A 11 6.19 -4.13 -55.27
C SER A 11 6.05 -5.30 -54.31
N LEU A 12 6.67 -5.20 -53.16
CA LEU A 12 6.59 -6.13 -52.02
C LEU A 12 5.15 -6.26 -51.47
N PHE A 13 4.20 -5.50 -52.02
CA PHE A 13 2.81 -5.37 -51.58
C PHE A 13 1.84 -6.44 -52.09
N LYS A 14 2.29 -7.53 -52.72
CA LYS A 14 1.40 -8.52 -53.34
C LYS A 14 1.26 -9.85 -52.57
N ASN A 15 1.82 -9.98 -51.36
CA ASN A 15 1.68 -11.20 -50.56
C ASN A 15 0.55 -11.07 -49.52
N PRO A 16 -0.63 -11.70 -49.74
CA PRO A 16 -1.76 -11.61 -48.79
C PRO A 16 -1.40 -12.14 -47.39
N LYS A 17 -0.44 -13.06 -47.28
CA LYS A 17 0.06 -13.60 -45.99
C LYS A 17 0.81 -12.57 -45.16
N LEU A 18 1.47 -11.57 -45.79
CA LEU A 18 2.15 -10.48 -45.06
C LEU A 18 1.14 -9.52 -44.47
N TYR A 19 0.04 -9.23 -45.14
CA TYR A 19 -1.02 -8.34 -44.60
C TYR A 19 -1.76 -8.97 -43.44
N THR A 20 -2.03 -10.28 -43.48
CA THR A 20 -2.70 -10.98 -42.39
C THR A 20 -1.82 -11.06 -41.14
N SER A 21 -0.51 -11.31 -41.30
CA SER A 21 0.42 -11.31 -40.16
C SER A 21 0.63 -9.92 -39.57
N ALA A 22 0.76 -8.89 -40.40
CA ALA A 22 0.87 -7.50 -39.94
C ALA A 22 -0.38 -7.01 -39.22
N ALA A 23 -1.58 -7.36 -39.75
CA ALA A 23 -2.84 -7.04 -39.06
C ALA A 23 -2.97 -7.75 -37.73
N LEU A 24 -2.55 -9.00 -37.63
CA LEU A 24 -2.60 -9.76 -36.39
C LEU A 24 -1.66 -9.19 -35.31
N VAL A 25 -0.44 -8.78 -35.69
CA VAL A 25 0.51 -8.10 -34.82
C VAL A 25 -0.07 -6.78 -34.33
N LEU A 26 -0.71 -6.00 -35.23
CA LEU A 26 -1.30 -4.72 -34.85
C LEU A 26 -2.45 -4.91 -33.86
N VAL A 27 -3.31 -5.91 -34.06
CA VAL A 27 -4.37 -6.25 -33.09
C VAL A 27 -3.80 -6.63 -31.74
N ILE A 28 -2.75 -7.45 -31.68
CA ILE A 28 -2.10 -7.85 -30.43
C ILE A 28 -1.51 -6.63 -29.72
N LEU A 29 -0.88 -5.70 -30.45
CA LEU A 29 -0.34 -4.47 -29.88
C LEU A 29 -1.44 -3.57 -29.32
N VAL A 30 -2.57 -3.42 -30.02
CA VAL A 30 -3.70 -2.62 -29.54
C VAL A 30 -4.32 -3.25 -28.28
N VAL A 31 -4.54 -4.57 -28.28
CA VAL A 31 -5.07 -5.28 -27.10
C VAL A 31 -4.09 -5.19 -25.94
N GLY A 32 -2.80 -5.42 -26.19
CA GLY A 32 -1.76 -5.27 -25.16
C GLY A 32 -1.72 -3.87 -24.57
N TRP A 33 -1.78 -2.83 -25.42
CA TRP A 33 -1.82 -1.45 -24.98
C TRP A 33 -3.05 -1.13 -24.12
N THR A 34 -4.24 -1.60 -24.52
CA THR A 34 -5.47 -1.37 -23.75
C THR A 34 -5.47 -2.10 -22.40
N LEU A 35 -4.90 -3.31 -22.34
CA LEU A 35 -4.76 -4.04 -21.07
C LEU A 35 -3.77 -3.36 -20.12
N VAL A 36 -2.63 -2.92 -20.65
CA VAL A 36 -1.60 -2.21 -19.84
C VAL A 36 -2.12 -0.87 -19.35
N SER A 37 -2.78 -0.08 -20.21
CA SER A 37 -3.32 1.22 -19.80
C SER A 37 -4.39 1.07 -18.71
N ARG A 38 -5.32 0.12 -18.87
CA ARG A 38 -6.32 -0.16 -17.83
C ARG A 38 -5.71 -0.65 -16.52
N TRP A 39 -4.66 -1.47 -16.60
CA TRP A 39 -3.98 -1.95 -15.40
C TRP A 39 -3.26 -0.82 -14.64
N LEU A 40 -2.62 0.11 -15.36
CA LEU A 40 -1.99 1.30 -14.77
C LEU A 40 -3.02 2.25 -14.15
N GLU A 41 -4.15 2.49 -14.83
CA GLU A 41 -5.23 3.33 -14.31
C GLU A 41 -5.85 2.73 -13.05
N ASN A 42 -6.12 1.41 -13.04
CA ASN A 42 -6.67 0.74 -11.87
C ASN A 42 -5.76 0.84 -10.64
N ARG A 43 -4.44 0.73 -10.82
CA ARG A 43 -3.49 0.93 -9.72
C ARG A 43 -3.49 2.37 -9.19
N ALA A 44 -3.57 3.35 -10.09
CA ALA A 44 -3.62 4.76 -9.69
C ALA A 44 -4.90 5.08 -8.89
N ILE A 45 -6.05 4.53 -9.30
CA ILE A 45 -7.33 4.68 -8.60
C ILE A 45 -7.28 4.00 -7.23
N GLU A 46 -6.72 2.80 -7.15
CA GLU A 46 -6.62 2.06 -5.89
C GLU A 46 -5.75 2.81 -4.86
N ASN A 47 -4.62 3.37 -5.29
CA ASN A 47 -3.75 4.13 -4.41
C ASN A 47 -4.44 5.41 -3.89
N ARG A 48 -5.11 6.17 -4.78
CA ARG A 48 -5.89 7.37 -4.37
C ARG A 48 -7.01 7.02 -3.39
N SER A 49 -7.74 5.95 -3.64
CA SER A 49 -8.81 5.53 -2.74
C SER A 49 -8.31 5.08 -1.36
N ARG A 50 -7.11 4.52 -1.28
CA ARG A 50 -6.44 4.17 -0.01
C ARG A 50 -6.03 5.42 0.75
N GLU A 51 -5.44 6.40 0.07
CA GLU A 51 -5.04 7.68 0.65
C GLU A 51 -6.26 8.43 1.21
N GLU A 52 -7.31 8.61 0.41
CA GLU A 52 -8.54 9.26 0.85
C GLU A 52 -9.21 8.57 2.05
N ARG A 53 -9.24 7.23 2.06
CA ARG A 53 -9.76 6.47 3.20
C ARG A 53 -8.92 6.68 4.46
N SER A 54 -7.59 6.70 4.31
CA SER A 54 -6.69 6.92 5.45
C SER A 54 -6.84 8.33 6.01
N GLU A 55 -7.02 9.35 5.16
CA GLU A 55 -7.25 10.72 5.60
C GLU A 55 -8.59 10.89 6.32
N LYS A 56 -9.66 10.33 5.78
CA LYS A 56 -10.97 10.35 6.44
C LYS A 56 -10.93 9.65 7.79
N GLN A 57 -10.23 8.53 7.88
CA GLN A 57 -10.08 7.81 9.14
C GLN A 57 -9.25 8.61 10.15
N ARG A 58 -8.16 9.25 9.73
CA ARG A 58 -7.37 10.14 10.60
C ARG A 58 -8.21 11.27 11.17
N GLU A 59 -9.04 11.89 10.34
CA GLU A 59 -9.91 12.98 10.78
C GLU A 59 -10.97 12.51 11.78
N GLN A 60 -11.60 11.36 11.53
CA GLN A 60 -12.54 10.75 12.46
C GLN A 60 -11.87 10.37 13.79
N ASP A 61 -10.67 9.79 13.74
CA ASP A 61 -9.90 9.44 14.92
C ASP A 61 -9.52 10.70 15.72
N ARG A 62 -9.16 11.80 15.04
CA ARG A 62 -8.87 13.09 15.69
C ARG A 62 -10.08 13.64 16.45
N ILE A 63 -11.24 13.66 15.80
CA ILE A 63 -12.49 14.12 16.43
C ILE A 63 -12.84 13.25 17.63
N THR A 64 -12.68 11.95 17.53
CA THR A 64 -12.95 11.00 18.61
C THR A 64 -11.99 11.22 19.79
N LEU A 65 -10.70 11.46 19.51
CA LEU A 65 -9.72 11.77 20.54
C LEU A 65 -10.01 13.10 21.26
N GLU A 66 -10.48 14.12 20.54
CA GLU A 66 -10.87 15.39 21.13
C GLU A 66 -12.09 15.26 22.06
N GLN A 67 -13.02 14.37 21.72
CA GLN A 67 -14.25 14.15 22.49
C GLN A 67 -14.07 13.19 23.67
N LEU A 68 -13.29 12.12 23.49
CA LEU A 68 -13.15 11.03 24.46
C LEU A 68 -11.79 11.02 25.17
N GLY A 69 -10.78 11.68 24.60
CA GLY A 69 -9.44 11.74 25.15
C GLY A 69 -9.43 12.53 26.47
N GLY A 70 -9.14 11.88 27.59
CA GLY A 70 -8.95 12.54 28.89
C GLY A 70 -7.84 13.62 28.84
N LYS A 71 -7.52 14.26 29.97
CA LYS A 71 -6.51 15.36 30.02
C LYS A 71 -5.07 14.89 30.04
N GLU A 72 -4.82 13.60 30.28
CA GLU A 72 -3.46 13.06 30.45
C GLU A 72 -3.00 12.20 29.28
N LEU A 73 -1.73 12.31 28.91
CA LEU A 73 -1.11 11.40 27.97
C LEU A 73 -1.18 9.97 28.49
N ALA A 74 -1.84 9.07 27.77
CA ALA A 74 -2.01 7.68 28.18
C ALA A 74 -2.03 6.70 27.00
N ILE A 75 -1.41 5.54 27.22
CA ILE A 75 -1.66 4.34 26.41
C ILE A 75 -2.77 3.57 27.12
N GLN A 76 -3.94 3.49 26.51
CA GLN A 76 -5.10 2.82 27.10
C GLN A 76 -5.04 1.32 26.91
N ASN A 77 -4.60 0.88 25.74
CA ASN A 77 -4.39 -0.52 25.43
C ASN A 77 -3.28 -0.67 24.39
N PHE A 78 -2.57 -1.79 24.45
CA PHE A 78 -1.64 -2.23 23.43
C PHE A 78 -1.54 -3.76 23.48
N TYR A 79 -2.05 -4.45 22.46
CA TYR A 79 -2.12 -5.90 22.43
C TYR A 79 -2.02 -6.45 21.01
N ALA A 80 -1.71 -7.75 20.88
CA ALA A 80 -1.66 -8.49 19.63
C ALA A 80 -2.78 -9.52 19.56
N MET A 81 -3.36 -9.69 18.40
CA MET A 81 -4.38 -10.70 18.15
C MET A 81 -4.11 -11.44 16.82
N PRO A 82 -3.78 -12.74 16.86
CA PRO A 82 -3.44 -13.57 18.03
C PRO A 82 -2.07 -13.21 18.63
N GLY A 83 -1.84 -13.54 19.90
CA GLY A 83 -0.56 -13.27 20.58
C GLY A 83 0.58 -14.20 20.17
N GLU A 84 0.27 -15.33 19.53
CA GLU A 84 1.21 -16.32 19.02
C GLU A 84 0.81 -16.74 17.60
N ILE A 85 1.79 -16.85 16.70
CA ILE A 85 1.58 -17.12 15.28
C ILE A 85 2.61 -18.10 14.73
N ARG A 86 2.33 -18.65 13.56
CA ARG A 86 3.32 -19.37 12.75
C ARG A 86 4.12 -18.37 11.91
N ARG A 87 5.34 -18.74 11.56
CA ARG A 87 6.23 -17.90 10.74
C ARG A 87 5.52 -17.38 9.47
N GLY A 88 5.53 -16.05 9.28
CA GLY A 88 4.93 -15.38 8.13
C GLY A 88 3.41 -15.26 8.16
N GLN A 89 2.76 -15.66 9.25
CA GLN A 89 1.34 -15.41 9.47
C GLN A 89 1.12 -13.96 9.90
N THR A 90 0.01 -13.36 9.46
CA THR A 90 -0.38 -12.01 9.85
C THR A 90 -0.94 -11.99 11.26
N VAL A 91 -0.54 -10.98 12.04
CA VAL A 91 -1.07 -10.64 13.35
C VAL A 91 -1.49 -9.18 13.37
N GLN A 92 -2.58 -8.87 14.05
CA GLN A 92 -3.04 -7.51 14.27
C GLN A 92 -2.48 -6.96 15.59
N LEU A 93 -1.75 -5.85 15.50
CA LEU A 93 -1.34 -5.05 16.66
C LEU A 93 -2.37 -3.94 16.86
N CYS A 94 -3.10 -3.99 17.95
CA CYS A 94 -4.12 -3.01 18.28
C CYS A 94 -3.63 -2.12 19.42
N TYR A 95 -3.85 -0.81 19.27
CA TYR A 95 -3.52 0.18 20.29
C TYR A 95 -4.62 1.24 20.41
N GLY A 96 -4.72 1.79 21.61
CA GLY A 96 -5.55 2.96 21.92
C GLY A 96 -4.74 3.95 22.74
N VAL A 97 -4.79 5.22 22.35
CA VAL A 97 -4.04 6.30 23.03
C VAL A 97 -4.93 7.49 23.33
N ALA A 98 -4.61 8.23 24.38
CA ALA A 98 -5.29 9.48 24.75
C ALA A 98 -4.27 10.61 24.85
N ASN A 99 -4.65 11.82 24.40
CA ASN A 99 -3.84 13.03 24.39
C ASN A 99 -2.46 12.93 23.71
N ALA A 100 -2.27 11.96 22.83
CA ALA A 100 -1.07 11.84 22.03
C ALA A 100 -1.15 12.76 20.81
N LYS A 101 -0.09 13.50 20.52
CA LYS A 101 0.11 14.24 19.27
C LYS A 101 0.81 13.36 18.24
N THR A 102 1.71 12.50 18.68
CA THR A 102 2.46 11.60 17.83
C THR A 102 2.43 10.17 18.39
N VAL A 103 2.43 9.21 17.48
CA VAL A 103 2.53 7.78 17.79
C VAL A 103 3.61 7.18 16.92
N LYS A 104 4.45 6.32 17.48
CA LYS A 104 5.48 5.56 16.81
C LYS A 104 5.39 4.10 17.24
N LEU A 105 5.38 3.20 16.30
CA LEU A 105 5.36 1.75 16.54
C LEU A 105 6.53 1.10 15.82
N GLU A 106 7.42 0.46 16.56
CA GLU A 106 8.63 -0.18 16.07
C GLU A 106 8.70 -1.65 16.51
N PRO A 107 9.31 -2.54 15.70
CA PRO A 107 9.76 -2.38 14.33
C PRO A 107 8.62 -2.65 13.34
N GLN A 108 8.18 -1.63 12.64
CA GLN A 108 7.24 -1.78 11.53
C GLN A 108 7.22 -0.49 10.68
N SER A 109 6.77 -0.57 9.42
CA SER A 109 6.79 0.53 8.45
C SER A 109 5.41 1.07 8.07
N ASN A 110 4.32 0.44 8.55
CA ASN A 110 2.98 0.90 8.24
C ASN A 110 2.70 2.25 8.94
N PRO A 111 2.01 3.18 8.30
CA PRO A 111 1.71 4.47 8.90
C PRO A 111 0.81 4.32 10.14
N VAL A 112 1.24 4.93 11.24
CA VAL A 112 0.50 5.01 12.50
C VAL A 112 0.23 6.46 12.86
N TRP A 113 -0.88 6.70 13.54
CA TRP A 113 -1.30 8.03 14.02
C TRP A 113 -2.08 7.92 15.31
N PRO A 114 -2.21 9.01 16.07
CA PRO A 114 -3.02 9.01 17.28
C PRO A 114 -4.45 8.53 17.00
N SER A 115 -4.89 7.53 17.74
CA SER A 115 -6.25 6.98 17.65
C SER A 115 -6.65 6.39 19.00
N TYR A 116 -7.94 6.48 19.31
CA TYR A 116 -8.51 5.85 20.49
C TYR A 116 -8.57 4.33 20.38
N SER A 117 -8.72 3.83 19.15
CA SER A 117 -8.70 2.38 18.85
C SER A 117 -8.27 2.16 17.40
N ARG A 118 -7.08 1.61 17.20
CA ARG A 118 -6.54 1.30 15.88
C ARG A 118 -5.78 -0.02 15.89
N CYS A 119 -5.92 -0.78 14.81
CA CYS A 119 -5.16 -1.99 14.57
C CYS A 119 -4.32 -1.86 13.29
N VAL A 120 -3.12 -2.43 13.32
CA VAL A 120 -2.18 -2.52 12.18
C VAL A 120 -1.77 -3.96 11.99
N ASP A 121 -1.77 -4.41 10.73
CA ASP A 121 -1.36 -5.76 10.38
C ASP A 121 0.16 -5.81 10.24
N VAL A 122 0.78 -6.81 10.88
CA VAL A 122 2.21 -7.11 10.76
C VAL A 122 2.41 -8.61 10.53
N THR A 123 3.52 -8.97 9.85
CA THR A 123 3.86 -10.35 9.51
C THR A 123 5.27 -10.69 9.96
N PRO A 124 5.52 -10.84 11.27
CA PRO A 124 6.85 -11.15 11.77
C PRO A 124 7.27 -12.58 11.38
N THR A 125 8.53 -12.73 10.99
CA THR A 125 9.13 -14.03 10.65
C THR A 125 9.88 -14.70 11.80
N LYS A 126 10.03 -13.97 12.91
CA LYS A 126 10.64 -14.43 14.17
C LYS A 126 9.95 -13.75 15.35
N THR A 127 10.06 -14.31 16.54
CA THR A 127 9.59 -13.66 17.77
C THR A 127 10.13 -12.23 17.82
N THR A 128 9.22 -11.26 17.90
CA THR A 128 9.51 -9.84 17.76
C THR A 128 8.85 -9.04 18.88
N THR A 129 9.63 -8.18 19.54
CA THR A 129 9.11 -7.23 20.51
C THR A 129 8.75 -5.93 19.79
N TYR A 130 7.51 -5.53 19.90
CA TYR A 130 7.01 -4.26 19.38
C TYR A 130 6.99 -3.22 20.48
N THR A 131 7.41 -2.01 20.15
CA THR A 131 7.47 -0.87 21.07
C THR A 131 6.56 0.22 20.55
N LEU A 132 5.55 0.57 21.33
CA LEU A 132 4.65 1.69 21.07
C LEU A 132 5.15 2.89 21.89
N THR A 133 5.53 3.98 21.23
CA THR A 133 5.93 5.24 21.85
C THR A 133 4.94 6.33 21.45
N ILE A 134 4.42 7.05 22.42
CA ILE A 134 3.52 8.19 22.22
C ILE A 134 4.13 9.45 22.82
N ALA A 135 3.83 10.59 22.19
CA ALA A 135 4.22 11.89 22.73
C ALA A 135 3.08 12.90 22.63
N ASP A 136 2.98 13.78 23.62
CA ASP A 136 2.03 14.89 23.63
C ASP A 136 2.59 16.15 22.95
N ALA A 137 1.82 17.23 22.97
CA ALA A 137 2.26 18.54 22.45
C ALA A 137 3.34 19.22 23.32
N GLY A 138 3.45 18.83 24.59
CA GLY A 138 4.43 19.34 25.54
C GLY A 138 5.76 18.59 25.52
N GLY A 139 5.89 17.53 24.70
CA GLY A 139 7.09 16.71 24.59
C GLY A 139 7.18 15.59 25.63
N ASN A 140 6.16 15.39 26.48
CA ASN A 140 6.11 14.22 27.35
C ASN A 140 5.92 12.96 26.53
N THR A 141 6.57 11.87 26.91
CA THR A 141 6.52 10.59 26.20
C THR A 141 6.09 9.46 27.13
N LYS A 142 5.34 8.51 26.58
CA LYS A 142 5.07 7.21 27.22
C LYS A 142 5.36 6.10 26.24
N THR A 143 5.88 4.99 26.76
CA THR A 143 6.27 3.81 25.95
C THR A 143 5.71 2.54 26.57
N GLN A 144 5.26 1.62 25.72
CA GLN A 144 4.81 0.29 26.10
C GLN A 144 5.34 -0.73 25.11
N THR A 145 5.73 -1.90 25.59
CA THR A 145 6.26 -3.00 24.77
C THR A 145 5.32 -4.20 24.78
N LEU A 146 5.34 -4.95 23.66
CA LEU A 146 4.54 -6.16 23.45
C LEU A 146 5.36 -7.16 22.65
N GLU A 147 5.46 -8.39 23.12
CA GLU A 147 6.11 -9.49 22.40
C GLU A 147 5.10 -10.31 21.62
N VAL A 148 5.35 -10.51 20.33
CA VAL A 148 4.62 -11.46 19.47
C VAL A 148 5.50 -12.69 19.26
N LYS A 149 5.03 -13.84 19.73
CA LYS A 149 5.75 -15.11 19.62
C LYS A 149 5.51 -15.75 18.26
N VAL A 150 6.60 -16.22 17.63
CA VAL A 150 6.57 -16.96 16.36
C VAL A 150 7.12 -18.35 16.58
N ARG A 151 6.29 -19.34 16.27
CA ARG A 151 6.64 -20.76 16.27
C ARG A 151 7.15 -21.23 14.91
#